data_63925e534871a75e88af22cdfbd968f2
#
_entry.id   63925e534871a75e88af22cdfbd968f2
#
_cell.length_a   1.000
_cell.length_b   1.000
_cell.length_c   1.000
_cell.angle_alpha   90.00
_cell.angle_beta   90.00
_cell.angle_gamma   90.00
#
_symmetry.space_group_name_H-M   'P 1'
#
loop_
_entity.id
_entity.type
_entity.pdbx_description
1 polymer ?
#
loop_
_entity_poly.entity_id
_entity_poly.type
_entity_poly.pdbx_seq_one_letter_code
_entity_poly.pdbx_strand_id
1 'polypeptide(L)'
;STQALDKMKWTPVVKVNVPDHFASPQMCEVNKIHQTLQAVSVKKIDDDTWLVDMGKVQTGWFEMQMPILPAGHEVIMEYSDNLTKDGEFDKQGESDIYISGGKQGEYFRNKFNHHAFRYVRISNLPQEPETGAMKSLQIYGDYKQTATFECSDADLNDIHNMIQYTMKCLTFSGYMVDCPHLERAGYGGDGNSSTMSLQTMYDVAPTFENWIQTWGDSMREGGSLPHVGPNPGAGGGGPYWCGFFVQAPWRTYVNYNDPRLIEKYYSQMKEWFKYVDKYTVDGLLKRWPDTKYRDWYLGDWLAPMGVDAGNQASVDLVSNCFISECLS
;
A
#
# COMPACT_ATOMS: atom_id res chain seq x y z
N SER A 1 7.99 17.86 23.59
CA SER A 1 8.12 18.46 24.93
C SER A 1 9.53 19.00 25.09
N THR A 2 9.66 20.26 25.47
CA THR A 2 10.95 20.93 25.72
C THR A 2 11.34 20.85 27.21
N GLN A 3 11.13 19.70 27.85
CA GLN A 3 11.78 19.47 29.14
C GLN A 3 13.28 19.49 28.92
N ALA A 4 14.02 20.23 29.75
CA ALA A 4 15.46 20.26 29.68
C ALA A 4 15.99 18.83 29.83
N LEU A 5 16.71 18.33 28.83
CA LEU A 5 17.22 16.96 28.77
C LEU A 5 18.02 16.58 30.01
N ASP A 6 18.68 17.56 30.63
CA ASP A 6 19.51 17.41 31.84
C ASP A 6 18.69 17.06 33.11
N LYS A 7 17.36 17.25 33.09
CA LYS A 7 16.47 16.90 34.21
C LYS A 7 15.76 15.56 34.04
N MET A 8 15.97 14.88 32.93
CA MET A 8 15.36 13.58 32.68
C MET A 8 16.19 12.46 33.34
N LYS A 9 15.50 11.53 33.98
CA LYS A 9 16.12 10.27 34.39
C LYS A 9 16.33 9.39 33.18
N TRP A 10 17.54 9.29 32.71
CA TRP A 10 17.91 8.40 31.60
C TRP A 10 18.20 6.99 32.17
N THR A 11 17.67 5.99 31.48
CA THR A 11 18.11 4.60 31.69
C THR A 11 19.20 4.27 30.67
N PRO A 12 20.18 3.43 31.02
CA PRO A 12 21.18 2.98 30.08
C PRO A 12 20.52 2.31 28.85
N VAL A 13 21.09 2.54 27.67
CA VAL A 13 20.66 1.83 26.46
C VAL A 13 20.95 0.34 26.59
N VAL A 14 20.05 -0.48 26.08
CA VAL A 14 20.25 -1.93 25.97
C VAL A 14 20.92 -2.23 24.64
N LYS A 15 22.05 -2.93 24.67
CA LYS A 15 22.70 -3.43 23.46
C LYS A 15 21.94 -4.67 22.98
N VAL A 16 21.45 -4.65 21.76
CA VAL A 16 20.79 -5.79 21.12
C VAL A 16 21.70 -6.38 20.04
N ASN A 17 21.57 -7.68 19.81
CA ASN A 17 22.22 -8.29 18.67
C ASN A 17 21.54 -7.80 17.38
N VAL A 18 22.32 -7.24 16.48
CA VAL A 18 21.86 -6.86 15.16
C VAL A 18 22.00 -8.09 14.26
N PRO A 19 20.97 -8.45 13.46
CA PRO A 19 21.12 -9.47 12.45
C PRO A 19 22.30 -9.14 11.52
N ASP A 20 23.00 -10.16 11.02
CA ASP A 20 24.11 -9.98 10.10
C ASP A 20 23.56 -9.60 8.70
N HIS A 21 23.40 -8.30 8.50
CA HIS A 21 22.85 -7.73 7.26
C HIS A 21 23.84 -6.77 6.63
N PHE A 22 23.95 -6.85 5.33
CA PHE A 22 24.63 -5.81 4.56
C PHE A 22 23.69 -4.61 4.41
N ALA A 23 24.20 -3.43 4.79
CA ALA A 23 23.54 -2.19 4.42
C ALA A 23 23.75 -1.95 2.92
N SER A 24 22.69 -1.75 2.16
CA SER A 24 22.73 -1.41 0.74
C SER A 24 22.07 -0.05 0.51
N PRO A 25 22.46 0.69 -0.54
CA PRO A 25 21.73 1.87 -0.96
C PRO A 25 20.27 1.53 -1.28
N GLN A 26 19.38 2.51 -1.11
CA GLN A 26 18.01 2.38 -1.58
C GLN A 26 18.00 2.17 -3.10
N MET A 27 17.29 1.16 -3.59
CA MET A 27 17.28 0.75 -4.99
C MET A 27 16.18 1.43 -5.81
N CYS A 28 15.17 1.97 -5.16
CA CYS A 28 14.03 2.63 -5.79
C CYS A 28 13.93 4.08 -5.36
N GLU A 29 13.06 4.84 -6.00
CA GLU A 29 12.83 6.24 -5.73
C GLU A 29 12.37 6.45 -4.28
N VAL A 30 12.80 7.57 -3.70
CA VAL A 30 12.37 7.97 -2.36
C VAL A 30 10.92 8.46 -2.37
N ASN A 31 10.23 8.29 -1.27
CA ASN A 31 8.93 8.91 -1.08
C ASN A 31 9.09 10.41 -0.84
N LYS A 32 8.30 11.22 -1.55
CA LYS A 32 8.29 12.69 -1.43
C LYS A 32 6.89 13.21 -1.21
N ILE A 33 6.80 14.40 -0.63
CA ILE A 33 5.57 15.19 -0.60
C ILE A 33 5.40 15.82 -1.98
N HIS A 34 4.35 15.44 -2.70
CA HIS A 34 4.08 15.93 -4.06
C HIS A 34 2.97 16.97 -4.11
N GLN A 35 2.00 16.88 -3.22
CA GLN A 35 0.86 17.80 -3.19
C GLN A 35 0.46 18.12 -1.75
N THR A 36 -0.01 19.35 -1.56
CA THR A 36 -0.63 19.81 -0.32
C THR A 36 -2.09 20.12 -0.61
N LEU A 37 -3.01 19.51 0.13
CA LEU A 37 -4.44 19.77 0.04
C LEU A 37 -4.88 20.46 1.34
N GLN A 38 -5.69 21.51 1.23
CA GLN A 38 -6.31 22.18 2.37
C GLN A 38 -7.60 21.48 2.76
N ALA A 39 -7.99 21.55 4.03
CA ALA A 39 -9.31 21.12 4.45
C ALA A 39 -10.40 21.92 3.71
N VAL A 40 -11.43 21.22 3.25
CA VAL A 40 -12.54 21.80 2.49
C VAL A 40 -13.67 22.26 3.42
N SER A 41 -13.94 21.46 4.44
CA SER A 41 -14.99 21.77 5.42
C SER A 41 -14.71 21.16 6.78
N VAL A 42 -15.37 21.74 7.79
CA VAL A 42 -15.41 21.23 9.16
C VAL A 42 -16.87 21.12 9.56
N LYS A 43 -17.25 20.00 10.15
CA LYS A 43 -18.60 19.76 10.70
C LYS A 43 -18.49 19.43 12.18
N LYS A 44 -19.26 20.11 13.01
CA LYS A 44 -19.40 19.77 14.43
C LYS A 44 -20.13 18.43 14.58
N ILE A 45 -19.57 17.50 15.34
CA ILE A 45 -20.19 16.23 15.71
C ILE A 45 -20.69 16.30 17.15
N ASP A 46 -19.83 16.70 18.09
CA ASP A 46 -20.12 16.90 19.51
C ASP A 46 -19.48 18.19 20.01
N ASP A 47 -19.55 18.44 21.31
CA ASP A 47 -19.05 19.70 21.92
C ASP A 47 -17.54 19.89 21.71
N ASP A 48 -16.78 18.80 21.62
CA ASP A 48 -15.33 18.80 21.41
C ASP A 48 -14.88 17.87 20.28
N THR A 49 -15.80 17.48 19.40
CA THR A 49 -15.51 16.54 18.30
C THR A 49 -15.92 17.12 16.95
N TRP A 50 -15.01 17.09 16.01
CA TRP A 50 -15.10 17.68 14.68
C TRP A 50 -14.80 16.67 13.59
N LEU A 51 -15.57 16.72 12.50
CA LEU A 51 -15.30 15.98 11.28
C LEU A 51 -14.76 16.93 10.20
N VAL A 52 -13.57 16.67 9.75
CA VAL A 52 -12.88 17.44 8.72
C VAL A 52 -12.94 16.68 7.40
N ASP A 53 -13.35 17.33 6.31
CA ASP A 53 -13.28 16.80 4.94
C ASP A 53 -12.09 17.44 4.22
N MET A 54 -11.16 16.63 3.76
CA MET A 54 -10.02 17.04 2.94
C MET A 54 -10.36 17.11 1.44
N GLY A 55 -11.61 16.82 1.05
CA GLY A 55 -12.14 16.92 -0.30
C GLY A 55 -11.78 15.75 -1.22
N LYS A 56 -10.72 15.01 -0.92
CA LYS A 56 -10.22 13.93 -1.77
C LYS A 56 -9.50 12.87 -0.93
N VAL A 57 -9.72 11.60 -1.28
CA VAL A 57 -8.92 10.50 -0.69
C VAL A 57 -7.47 10.66 -1.13
N GLN A 58 -6.55 10.47 -0.21
CA GLN A 58 -5.11 10.51 -0.48
C GLN A 58 -4.34 9.66 0.51
N THR A 59 -3.11 9.32 0.16
CA THR A 59 -2.16 8.67 1.06
C THR A 59 -1.07 9.67 1.46
N GLY A 60 -0.81 9.80 2.76
CA GLY A 60 0.21 10.74 3.22
C GLY A 60 0.08 11.14 4.68
N TRP A 61 0.40 12.38 4.97
CA TRP A 61 0.42 12.96 6.31
C TRP A 61 -0.68 14.00 6.50
N PHE A 62 -1.23 14.04 7.70
CA PHE A 62 -2.07 15.14 8.17
C PHE A 62 -1.22 16.13 8.97
N GLU A 63 -1.43 17.41 8.75
CA GLU A 63 -0.82 18.49 9.51
C GLU A 63 -1.88 19.45 9.99
N MET A 64 -1.79 19.87 11.26
CA MET A 64 -2.70 20.82 11.88
C MET A 64 -1.95 21.78 12.78
N GLN A 65 -2.22 23.08 12.61
CA GLN A 65 -1.82 24.10 13.56
C GLN A 65 -2.72 23.97 14.78
N MET A 66 -2.14 23.68 15.95
CA MET A 66 -2.91 23.47 17.17
C MET A 66 -3.32 24.80 17.81
N PRO A 67 -4.54 24.90 18.35
CA PRO A 67 -4.89 25.99 19.23
C PRO A 67 -4.08 25.91 20.54
N ILE A 68 -4.15 26.98 21.35
CA ILE A 68 -3.54 26.95 22.68
C ILE A 68 -4.37 26.03 23.56
N LEU A 69 -3.79 24.95 24.03
CA LEU A 69 -4.39 23.94 24.90
C LEU A 69 -3.58 23.82 26.19
N PRO A 70 -4.15 23.39 27.31
CA PRO A 70 -3.40 23.11 28.52
C PRO A 70 -2.26 22.08 28.28
N ALA A 71 -1.17 22.22 28.98
CA ALA A 71 -0.09 21.24 28.91
C ALA A 71 -0.58 19.85 29.35
N GLY A 72 -0.31 18.81 28.55
CA GLY A 72 -0.77 17.45 28.77
C GLY A 72 -2.18 17.17 28.23
N HIS A 73 -2.86 18.14 27.64
CA HIS A 73 -4.14 17.90 26.97
C HIS A 73 -3.94 17.03 25.73
N GLU A 74 -4.75 15.99 25.61
CA GLU A 74 -4.66 15.04 24.49
C GLU A 74 -5.74 15.36 23.45
N VAL A 75 -5.34 15.47 22.17
CA VAL A 75 -6.24 15.55 21.01
C VAL A 75 -6.08 14.28 20.20
N ILE A 76 -7.19 13.63 19.87
CA ILE A 76 -7.21 12.38 19.12
C ILE A 76 -7.64 12.67 17.69
N MET A 77 -6.87 12.20 16.73
CA MET A 77 -7.19 12.28 15.30
C MET A 77 -7.36 10.87 14.75
N GLU A 78 -8.52 10.56 14.22
CA GLU A 78 -8.85 9.30 13.58
C GLU A 78 -9.08 9.55 12.09
N TYR A 79 -8.68 8.59 11.25
CA TYR A 79 -8.64 8.75 9.80
C TYR A 79 -9.59 7.77 9.12
N SER A 80 -10.22 8.21 8.01
CA SER A 80 -11.06 7.37 7.16
C SER A 80 -11.04 7.86 5.70
N ASP A 81 -11.10 6.94 4.78
CA ASP A 81 -11.22 7.23 3.36
C ASP A 81 -12.67 7.52 2.93
N ASN A 82 -13.66 7.06 3.72
CA ASN A 82 -15.07 7.23 3.41
C ASN A 82 -15.93 7.55 4.65
N LEU A 83 -17.21 7.81 4.40
CA LEU A 83 -18.27 7.84 5.40
C LEU A 83 -19.18 6.61 5.19
N THR A 84 -19.88 6.21 6.24
CA THR A 84 -20.93 5.19 6.14
C THR A 84 -22.05 5.64 5.21
N LYS A 85 -22.97 4.74 4.85
CA LYS A 85 -24.15 5.08 4.04
C LYS A 85 -25.04 6.15 4.66
N ASP A 86 -25.01 6.28 6.00
CA ASP A 86 -25.76 7.27 6.75
C ASP A 86 -24.99 8.61 6.92
N GLY A 87 -23.80 8.71 6.34
CA GLY A 87 -22.96 9.90 6.39
C GLY A 87 -22.17 10.07 7.68
N GLU A 88 -22.08 9.01 8.49
CA GLU A 88 -21.28 8.97 9.71
C GLU A 88 -19.82 8.58 9.42
N PHE A 89 -18.92 8.94 10.32
CA PHE A 89 -17.51 8.58 10.22
C PHE A 89 -17.32 7.06 10.27
N ASP A 90 -16.73 6.49 9.22
CA ASP A 90 -16.42 5.06 9.16
C ASP A 90 -15.08 4.77 9.85
N LYS A 91 -15.14 4.16 11.03
CA LYS A 91 -13.97 3.95 11.87
C LYS A 91 -13.15 2.76 11.38
N GLN A 92 -11.99 3.03 10.81
CA GLN A 92 -11.08 2.02 10.24
C GLN A 92 -9.92 1.62 11.19
N GLY A 93 -9.81 2.28 12.35
CA GLY A 93 -8.84 1.94 13.39
C GLY A 93 -7.52 2.70 13.35
N GLU A 94 -7.27 3.51 12.33
CA GLU A 94 -6.10 4.37 12.26
C GLU A 94 -6.29 5.62 13.13
N SER A 95 -5.31 5.95 13.96
CA SER A 95 -5.38 7.12 14.83
C SER A 95 -4.01 7.63 15.25
N ASP A 96 -3.95 8.92 15.55
CA ASP A 96 -2.82 9.58 16.21
C ASP A 96 -3.30 10.34 17.45
N ILE A 97 -2.42 10.51 18.40
CA ILE A 97 -2.64 11.30 19.60
C ILE A 97 -1.60 12.42 19.64
N TYR A 98 -2.10 13.65 19.69
CA TYR A 98 -1.26 14.81 19.98
C TYR A 98 -1.39 15.17 21.46
N ILE A 99 -0.27 15.39 22.14
CA ILE A 99 -0.21 15.83 23.53
C ILE A 99 0.35 17.25 23.55
N SER A 100 -0.47 18.21 23.99
CA SER A 100 -0.09 19.62 24.05
C SER A 100 1.06 19.88 25.04
N GLY A 101 2.01 20.71 24.63
CA GLY A 101 3.03 21.26 25.52
C GLY A 101 2.60 22.54 26.25
N GLY A 102 1.37 23.03 26.01
CA GLY A 102 0.83 24.23 26.63
C GLY A 102 1.34 25.55 26.03
N LYS A 103 1.82 25.55 24.80
CA LYS A 103 2.43 26.73 24.17
C LYS A 103 1.68 27.19 22.94
N GLN A 104 1.81 28.49 22.66
CA GLN A 104 1.34 29.06 21.40
C GLN A 104 2.23 28.57 20.24
N GLY A 105 1.63 28.35 19.07
CA GLY A 105 2.34 28.00 17.83
C GLY A 105 2.74 26.53 17.72
N GLU A 106 2.17 25.66 18.55
CA GLU A 106 2.34 24.21 18.41
C GLU A 106 1.61 23.71 17.16
N TYR A 107 2.15 22.66 16.56
CA TYR A 107 1.52 21.98 15.43
C TYR A 107 1.70 20.48 15.53
N PHE A 108 0.77 19.73 14.96
CA PHE A 108 0.88 18.29 14.74
C PHE A 108 1.20 18.01 13.28
N ARG A 109 2.04 17.03 13.03
CA ARG A 109 2.25 16.37 11.73
C ARG A 109 2.78 14.98 11.95
N ASN A 110 2.24 14.01 11.19
CA ASN A 110 2.83 12.68 11.10
C ASN A 110 4.29 12.74 10.66
N LYS A 111 5.10 11.76 11.05
CA LYS A 111 6.52 11.68 10.67
C LYS A 111 6.90 10.36 10.03
N PHE A 112 6.58 9.25 10.67
CA PHE A 112 7.01 7.92 10.24
C PHE A 112 5.84 7.07 9.76
N ASN A 113 4.68 7.26 10.32
CA ASN A 113 3.45 6.62 9.87
C ASN A 113 2.77 7.50 8.83
N HIS A 114 2.05 6.87 7.89
CA HIS A 114 1.18 7.54 6.93
C HIS A 114 -0.22 6.98 7.07
N HIS A 115 -1.20 7.72 6.58
CA HIS A 115 -2.59 7.30 6.54
C HIS A 115 -3.14 7.46 5.13
N ALA A 116 -4.18 6.69 4.79
CA ALA A 116 -4.97 6.94 3.60
C ALA A 116 -6.35 7.42 4.04
N PHE A 117 -6.70 8.64 3.69
CA PHE A 117 -7.87 9.31 4.24
C PHE A 117 -8.41 10.41 3.34
N ARG A 118 -9.68 10.63 3.45
CA ARG A 118 -10.35 11.86 3.06
C ARG A 118 -10.88 12.59 4.28
N TYR A 119 -11.31 11.86 5.30
CA TYR A 119 -11.94 12.40 6.50
C TYR A 119 -11.03 12.23 7.70
N VAL A 120 -11.01 13.28 8.57
CA VAL A 120 -10.33 13.23 9.86
C VAL A 120 -11.33 13.58 10.94
N ARG A 121 -11.57 12.66 11.87
CA ARG A 121 -12.32 12.94 13.08
C ARG A 121 -11.36 13.41 14.17
N ILE A 122 -11.57 14.62 14.67
CA ILE A 122 -10.74 15.20 15.72
C ILE A 122 -11.58 15.28 16.99
N SER A 123 -11.17 14.59 18.04
CA SER A 123 -11.83 14.54 19.34
C SER A 123 -10.99 15.18 20.44
N ASN A 124 -11.63 15.58 21.53
CA ASN A 124 -11.04 16.35 22.63
C ASN A 124 -10.46 17.70 22.18
N LEU A 125 -11.08 18.34 21.19
CA LEU A 125 -10.72 19.68 20.72
C LEU A 125 -11.81 20.67 21.09
N PRO A 126 -11.63 21.49 22.14
CA PRO A 126 -12.71 22.29 22.72
C PRO A 126 -13.20 23.44 21.85
N GLN A 127 -12.50 23.78 20.78
CA GLN A 127 -12.89 24.84 19.85
C GLN A 127 -12.84 24.36 18.40
N GLU A 128 -13.69 24.90 17.55
CA GLU A 128 -13.74 24.60 16.15
C GLU A 128 -12.39 24.91 15.46
N PRO A 129 -11.78 23.93 14.76
CA PRO A 129 -10.57 24.20 14.01
C PRO A 129 -10.90 24.96 12.71
N GLU A 130 -10.07 25.95 12.38
CA GLU A 130 -10.18 26.64 11.10
C GLU A 130 -9.70 25.72 9.95
N THR A 131 -10.42 25.71 8.82
CA THR A 131 -10.01 24.93 7.62
C THR A 131 -8.58 25.28 7.16
N GLY A 132 -8.21 26.57 7.23
CA GLY A 132 -6.87 27.05 6.88
C GLY A 132 -5.74 26.56 7.80
N ALA A 133 -6.09 26.08 9.01
CA ALA A 133 -5.12 25.52 9.95
C ALA A 133 -4.76 24.05 9.66
N MET A 134 -5.49 23.39 8.75
CA MET A 134 -5.36 21.97 8.47
C MET A 134 -5.03 21.71 7.02
N LYS A 135 -4.08 20.83 6.80
CA LYS A 135 -3.71 20.37 5.47
C LYS A 135 -3.28 18.91 5.48
N SER A 136 -3.38 18.29 4.33
CA SER A 136 -2.83 16.98 4.08
C SER A 136 -1.69 17.06 3.07
N LEU A 137 -0.69 16.24 3.28
CA LEU A 137 0.53 16.18 2.49
C LEU A 137 0.53 14.85 1.76
N GLN A 138 0.19 14.84 0.47
CA GLN A 138 0.18 13.62 -0.32
C GLN A 138 1.61 13.14 -0.57
N ILE A 139 1.87 11.88 -0.27
CA ILE A 139 3.20 11.26 -0.35
C ILE A 139 3.14 10.02 -1.23
N TYR A 140 4.04 9.92 -2.19
CA TYR A 140 4.28 8.74 -3.01
C TYR A 140 5.71 8.72 -3.57
N GLY A 141 6.10 7.65 -4.26
CA GLY A 141 7.43 7.53 -4.86
C GLY A 141 7.72 8.61 -5.89
N ASP A 142 8.92 9.17 -5.89
CA ASP A 142 9.35 10.26 -6.79
C ASP A 142 9.72 9.74 -8.20
N TYR A 143 8.83 8.91 -8.78
CA TYR A 143 9.04 8.39 -10.12
C TYR A 143 8.54 9.33 -11.21
N LYS A 144 9.22 9.28 -12.34
CA LYS A 144 8.93 10.11 -13.49
C LYS A 144 7.69 9.64 -14.22
N GLN A 145 6.74 10.53 -14.49
CA GLN A 145 5.65 10.26 -15.42
C GLN A 145 6.21 10.16 -16.84
N THR A 146 5.87 9.08 -17.55
CA THR A 146 6.39 8.76 -18.89
C THR A 146 5.34 8.83 -19.98
N ALA A 147 4.06 8.78 -19.62
CA ALA A 147 2.96 8.85 -20.55
C ALA A 147 1.92 9.90 -20.15
N THR A 148 1.29 10.48 -21.14
CA THR A 148 0.11 11.34 -21.02
C THR A 148 -0.96 10.81 -21.96
N PHE A 149 -2.22 10.97 -21.58
CA PHE A 149 -3.36 10.60 -22.40
C PHE A 149 -4.36 11.75 -22.41
N GLU A 150 -4.82 12.09 -23.61
CA GLU A 150 -5.89 13.06 -23.83
C GLU A 150 -6.65 12.68 -25.10
N CYS A 151 -7.97 12.70 -25.05
CA CYS A 151 -8.82 12.48 -26.21
C CYS A 151 -10.08 13.37 -26.14
N SER A 152 -10.90 13.32 -27.19
CA SER A 152 -12.15 14.10 -27.26
C SER A 152 -13.27 13.60 -26.35
N ASP A 153 -13.14 12.40 -25.78
CA ASP A 153 -14.10 11.81 -24.85
C ASP A 153 -13.70 12.17 -23.41
N ALA A 154 -14.56 12.92 -22.74
CA ALA A 154 -14.31 13.38 -21.38
C ALA A 154 -14.28 12.23 -20.37
N ASP A 155 -15.14 11.22 -20.53
CA ASP A 155 -15.22 10.08 -19.61
C ASP A 155 -13.93 9.25 -19.64
N LEU A 156 -13.35 9.06 -20.83
CA LEU A 156 -12.06 8.37 -20.97
C LEU A 156 -10.91 9.15 -20.33
N ASN A 157 -10.91 10.49 -20.45
CA ASN A 157 -9.93 11.33 -19.78
C ASN A 157 -10.06 11.23 -18.25
N ASP A 158 -11.29 11.23 -17.73
CA ASP A 158 -11.56 11.13 -16.31
C ASP A 158 -11.17 9.74 -15.76
N ILE A 159 -11.46 8.67 -16.49
CA ILE A 159 -11.00 7.30 -16.15
C ILE A 159 -9.48 7.24 -16.09
N HIS A 160 -8.78 7.77 -17.09
CA HIS A 160 -7.31 7.81 -17.08
C HIS A 160 -6.77 8.59 -15.88
N ASN A 161 -7.32 9.77 -15.59
CA ASN A 161 -6.91 10.61 -14.46
C ASN A 161 -7.18 9.92 -13.12
N MET A 162 -8.30 9.22 -12.99
CA MET A 162 -8.65 8.44 -11.80
C MET A 162 -7.66 7.28 -11.57
N ILE A 163 -7.34 6.51 -12.63
CA ILE A 163 -6.36 5.43 -12.55
C ILE A 163 -5.00 5.99 -12.15
N GLN A 164 -4.55 7.06 -12.81
CA GLN A 164 -3.28 7.71 -12.49
C GLN A 164 -3.21 8.18 -11.04
N TYR A 165 -4.29 8.77 -10.54
CA TYR A 165 -4.38 9.21 -9.16
C TYR A 165 -4.37 8.04 -8.16
N THR A 166 -5.07 6.97 -8.49
CA THR A 166 -5.10 5.74 -7.68
C THR A 166 -3.69 5.15 -7.57
N MET A 167 -2.95 5.05 -8.68
CA MET A 167 -1.56 4.57 -8.64
C MET A 167 -0.68 5.41 -7.69
N LYS A 168 -0.85 6.74 -7.68
CA LYS A 168 -0.14 7.62 -6.73
C LYS A 168 -0.50 7.34 -5.28
N CYS A 169 -1.75 6.99 -4.99
CA CYS A 169 -2.18 6.64 -3.63
C CYS A 169 -1.68 5.27 -3.16
N LEU A 170 -1.46 4.32 -4.10
CA LEU A 170 -1.11 2.94 -3.79
C LEU A 170 0.40 2.67 -3.81
N THR A 171 1.22 3.50 -4.45
CA THR A 171 2.64 3.24 -4.62
C THR A 171 3.46 3.99 -3.57
N PHE A 172 3.82 3.26 -2.53
CA PHE A 172 4.54 3.79 -1.38
C PHE A 172 5.61 2.80 -0.93
N SER A 173 6.81 3.30 -0.59
CA SER A 173 7.91 2.49 -0.04
C SER A 173 8.50 1.41 -0.96
N GLY A 174 8.49 1.60 -2.29
CA GLY A 174 9.20 0.74 -3.24
C GLY A 174 8.43 -0.51 -3.67
N TYR A 175 7.13 -0.55 -3.43
CA TYR A 175 6.17 -1.51 -3.99
C TYR A 175 4.77 -0.89 -4.02
N MET A 176 3.85 -1.52 -4.70
CA MET A 176 2.45 -1.12 -4.67
C MET A 176 1.72 -1.90 -3.57
N VAL A 177 0.88 -1.21 -2.83
CA VAL A 177 0.01 -1.82 -1.82
C VAL A 177 -1.41 -2.02 -2.36
N ASP A 178 -2.13 -2.93 -1.76
CA ASP A 178 -3.55 -3.17 -2.01
C ASP A 178 -4.43 -2.01 -1.53
N CYS A 179 -4.39 -1.75 -0.23
CA CYS A 179 -5.19 -0.71 0.43
C CYS A 179 -4.34 0.03 1.48
N PRO A 180 -4.02 1.32 1.25
CA PRO A 180 -3.09 2.04 2.12
C PRO A 180 -3.68 2.46 3.47
N HIS A 181 -4.98 2.24 3.70
CA HIS A 181 -5.70 2.55 4.95
C HIS A 181 -5.83 1.34 5.89
N LEU A 182 -5.60 0.10 5.42
CA LEU A 182 -5.73 -1.13 6.22
C LEU A 182 -4.45 -1.96 6.18
N GLU A 183 -4.32 -2.84 5.20
CA GLU A 183 -3.31 -3.91 5.17
C GLU A 183 -1.93 -3.42 4.76
N ARG A 184 -1.85 -2.51 3.82
CA ARG A 184 -0.59 -1.92 3.30
C ARG A 184 0.39 -2.96 2.79
N ALA A 185 -0.14 -3.99 2.15
CA ALA A 185 0.60 -5.18 1.74
C ALA A 185 0.78 -5.23 0.23
N GLY A 186 1.95 -5.69 -0.21
CA GLY A 186 2.27 -5.85 -1.63
C GLY A 186 1.73 -7.17 -2.18
N TYR A 187 0.41 -7.29 -2.33
CA TYR A 187 -0.22 -8.48 -2.89
C TYR A 187 0.12 -8.70 -4.37
N GLY A 188 0.44 -9.94 -4.72
CA GLY A 188 0.76 -10.29 -6.10
C GLY A 188 -0.43 -10.19 -7.05
N GLY A 189 -1.66 -10.43 -6.56
CA GLY A 189 -2.89 -10.24 -7.35
C GLY A 189 -3.08 -8.79 -7.78
N ASP A 190 -2.93 -7.86 -6.84
CA ASP A 190 -2.97 -6.42 -7.08
C ASP A 190 -1.82 -5.98 -7.99
N GLY A 191 -0.63 -6.53 -7.76
CA GLY A 191 0.53 -6.33 -8.62
C GLY A 191 0.24 -6.74 -10.07
N ASN A 192 -0.30 -7.92 -10.32
CA ASN A 192 -0.64 -8.39 -11.66
C ASN A 192 -1.67 -7.49 -12.35
N SER A 193 -2.70 -7.08 -11.63
CA SER A 193 -3.77 -6.23 -12.17
C SER A 193 -3.29 -4.82 -12.52
N SER A 194 -2.28 -4.30 -11.83
CA SER A 194 -1.86 -2.90 -11.90
C SER A 194 -0.54 -2.67 -12.64
N THR A 195 0.27 -3.71 -12.83
CA THR A 195 1.62 -3.59 -13.43
C THR A 195 1.61 -2.86 -14.77
N MET A 196 0.70 -3.22 -15.69
CA MET A 196 0.65 -2.59 -17.01
C MET A 196 0.34 -1.11 -16.93
N SER A 197 -0.65 -0.71 -16.15
CA SER A 197 -1.01 0.69 -15.94
C SER A 197 0.14 1.47 -15.33
N LEU A 198 0.76 0.93 -14.29
CA LEU A 198 1.85 1.59 -13.57
C LEU A 198 3.08 1.77 -14.46
N GLN A 199 3.52 0.72 -15.16
CA GLN A 199 4.69 0.75 -16.05
C GLN A 199 4.46 1.56 -17.33
N THR A 200 3.21 1.71 -17.78
CA THR A 200 2.88 2.56 -18.93
C THR A 200 2.90 4.04 -18.55
N MET A 201 2.41 4.38 -17.37
CA MET A 201 2.26 5.78 -16.94
C MET A 201 3.54 6.35 -16.34
N TYR A 202 4.39 5.51 -15.76
CA TYR A 202 5.55 5.94 -14.97
C TYR A 202 6.79 5.10 -15.27
N ASP A 203 7.95 5.71 -15.13
CA ASP A 203 9.22 5.00 -15.05
C ASP A 203 9.40 4.43 -13.65
N VAL A 204 9.02 3.18 -13.49
CA VAL A 204 9.03 2.44 -12.22
C VAL A 204 9.90 1.19 -12.28
N ALA A 205 10.79 1.08 -13.26
CA ALA A 205 11.69 -0.06 -13.37
C ALA A 205 12.48 -0.32 -12.07
N PRO A 206 13.05 0.68 -11.37
CA PRO A 206 13.74 0.47 -10.10
C PRO A 206 12.81 -0.02 -8.99
N THR A 207 11.56 0.45 -8.96
CA THR A 207 10.55 -0.02 -8.00
C THR A 207 10.25 -1.51 -8.21
N PHE A 208 10.10 -1.94 -9.46
CA PHE A 208 9.89 -3.36 -9.78
C PHE A 208 11.13 -4.22 -9.49
N GLU A 209 12.33 -3.69 -9.74
CA GLU A 209 13.57 -4.37 -9.36
C GLU A 209 13.63 -4.64 -7.85
N ASN A 210 13.32 -3.63 -7.05
CA ASN A 210 13.22 -3.75 -5.60
C ASN A 210 12.11 -4.74 -5.17
N TRP A 211 10.92 -4.61 -5.75
CA TRP A 211 9.77 -5.43 -5.36
C TRP A 211 9.97 -6.92 -5.71
N ILE A 212 10.42 -7.21 -6.92
CA ILE A 212 10.70 -8.59 -7.35
C ILE A 212 11.84 -9.22 -6.55
N GLN A 213 12.83 -8.43 -6.11
CA GLN A 213 13.84 -8.93 -5.20
C GLN A 213 13.21 -9.45 -3.90
N THR A 214 12.28 -8.71 -3.31
CA THR A 214 11.61 -9.15 -2.07
C THR A 214 10.80 -10.44 -2.25
N TRP A 215 10.24 -10.68 -3.44
CA TRP A 215 9.59 -11.94 -3.80
C TRP A 215 10.60 -13.08 -3.91
N GLY A 216 11.73 -12.86 -4.59
CA GLY A 216 12.81 -13.84 -4.69
C GLY A 216 13.36 -14.25 -3.32
N ASP A 217 13.57 -13.27 -2.45
CA ASP A 217 14.03 -13.48 -1.07
C ASP A 217 12.99 -14.22 -0.20
N SER A 218 11.72 -14.15 -0.58
CA SER A 218 10.61 -14.80 0.13
C SER A 218 10.30 -16.21 -0.36
N MET A 219 10.98 -16.71 -1.40
CA MET A 219 10.77 -18.06 -1.90
C MET A 219 11.13 -19.10 -0.84
N ARG A 220 10.24 -20.08 -0.66
CA ARG A 220 10.36 -21.12 0.35
C ARG A 220 11.07 -22.34 -0.21
N GLU A 221 11.58 -23.18 0.67
CA GLU A 221 12.09 -24.48 0.30
C GLU A 221 11.04 -25.28 -0.50
N GLY A 222 11.44 -25.82 -1.64
CA GLY A 222 10.56 -26.54 -2.57
C GLY A 222 9.82 -25.65 -3.58
N GLY A 223 10.11 -24.34 -3.63
CA GLY A 223 9.72 -23.42 -4.70
C GLY A 223 8.38 -22.73 -4.50
N SER A 224 7.68 -22.90 -3.37
CA SER A 224 6.44 -22.17 -3.11
C SER A 224 6.72 -20.69 -2.78
N LEU A 225 5.77 -19.83 -3.11
CA LEU A 225 5.83 -18.39 -2.88
C LEU A 225 4.66 -17.92 -1.98
N PRO A 226 4.86 -16.88 -1.18
CA PRO A 226 3.76 -16.22 -0.48
C PRO A 226 2.85 -15.47 -1.48
N HIS A 227 1.70 -15.00 -1.03
CA HIS A 227 0.82 -14.15 -1.84
C HIS A 227 1.11 -12.66 -1.70
N VAL A 228 2.02 -12.31 -0.79
CA VAL A 228 2.46 -10.94 -0.45
C VAL A 228 3.98 -10.87 -0.44
N GLY A 229 4.54 -9.87 -1.07
CA GLY A 229 5.98 -9.55 -0.99
C GLY A 229 6.19 -8.06 -0.68
N PRO A 230 7.00 -7.73 0.34
CA PRO A 230 7.79 -8.63 1.18
C PRO A 230 6.96 -9.20 2.35
N ASN A 231 6.79 -10.48 2.45
CA ASN A 231 6.34 -11.17 3.67
C ASN A 231 6.55 -12.70 3.58
N PRO A 232 7.71 -13.22 3.95
CA PRO A 232 7.99 -14.66 3.83
C PRO A 232 7.10 -15.55 4.71
N GLY A 233 6.46 -14.96 5.74
CA GLY A 233 5.54 -15.66 6.63
C GLY A 233 4.09 -15.70 6.15
N ALA A 234 3.73 -14.96 5.12
CA ALA A 234 2.38 -14.96 4.58
C ALA A 234 2.02 -16.28 3.88
N GLY A 235 0.75 -16.63 3.83
CA GLY A 235 0.25 -17.76 3.05
C GLY A 235 0.47 -17.60 1.54
N GLY A 236 0.12 -18.61 0.75
CA GLY A 236 0.03 -18.50 -0.71
C GLY A 236 -1.40 -18.18 -1.15
N GLY A 237 -1.57 -17.41 -2.21
CA GLY A 237 -2.88 -16.99 -2.74
C GLY A 237 -3.32 -17.73 -4.01
N GLY A 238 -2.64 -18.79 -4.38
CA GLY A 238 -2.81 -19.45 -5.67
C GLY A 238 -1.95 -18.85 -6.78
N PRO A 239 -2.05 -19.39 -8.00
CA PRO A 239 -1.17 -19.00 -9.11
C PRO A 239 -1.21 -17.51 -9.43
N TYR A 240 -2.37 -16.90 -9.47
CA TYR A 240 -2.52 -15.50 -9.85
C TYR A 240 -1.77 -14.54 -8.91
N TRP A 241 -1.72 -14.83 -7.61
CA TRP A 241 -0.94 -14.04 -6.65
C TRP A 241 0.54 -14.39 -6.71
N CYS A 242 0.88 -15.67 -6.59
CA CYS A 242 2.28 -16.12 -6.52
C CYS A 242 3.03 -15.94 -7.83
N GLY A 243 2.35 -16.07 -8.96
CA GLY A 243 2.93 -15.92 -10.28
C GLY A 243 3.21 -14.47 -10.71
N PHE A 244 2.87 -13.48 -9.89
CA PHE A 244 3.39 -12.12 -10.03
C PHE A 244 4.91 -12.11 -10.17
N PHE A 245 5.59 -13.01 -9.49
CA PHE A 245 7.03 -13.20 -9.58
C PHE A 245 7.53 -13.59 -10.99
N VAL A 246 6.66 -14.11 -11.84
CA VAL A 246 6.95 -14.43 -13.26
C VAL A 246 6.46 -13.29 -14.17
N GLN A 247 5.23 -12.86 -13.99
CA GLN A 247 4.60 -11.88 -14.89
C GLN A 247 5.22 -10.49 -14.80
N ALA A 248 5.56 -10.01 -13.61
CA ALA A 248 6.11 -8.67 -13.46
C ALA A 248 7.49 -8.50 -14.13
N PRO A 249 8.45 -9.43 -14.02
CA PRO A 249 9.68 -9.40 -14.81
C PRO A 249 9.45 -9.46 -16.33
N TRP A 250 8.50 -10.28 -16.79
CA TRP A 250 8.14 -10.32 -18.20
C TRP A 250 7.57 -8.98 -18.69
N ARG A 251 6.62 -8.38 -17.96
CA ARG A 251 6.05 -7.06 -18.28
C ARG A 251 7.13 -5.97 -18.26
N THR A 252 8.07 -6.03 -17.32
CA THR A 252 9.22 -5.11 -17.27
C THR A 252 10.08 -5.22 -18.51
N TYR A 253 10.36 -6.44 -18.97
CA TYR A 253 11.07 -6.66 -20.21
C TYR A 253 10.32 -6.09 -21.43
N VAL A 254 9.01 -6.37 -21.53
CA VAL A 254 8.18 -5.89 -22.66
C VAL A 254 8.11 -4.36 -22.69
N ASN A 255 7.96 -3.71 -21.54
CA ASN A 255 7.77 -2.25 -21.46
C ASN A 255 9.08 -1.45 -21.55
N TYR A 256 10.17 -1.97 -20.96
CA TYR A 256 11.43 -1.24 -20.84
C TYR A 256 12.57 -1.87 -21.65
N ASN A 257 12.35 -3.02 -22.32
CA ASN A 257 13.38 -3.82 -22.99
C ASN A 257 14.55 -4.18 -22.04
N ASP A 258 14.22 -4.45 -20.77
CA ASP A 258 15.19 -4.75 -19.72
C ASP A 258 15.09 -6.22 -19.27
N PRO A 259 16.00 -7.11 -19.70
CA PRO A 259 15.94 -8.52 -19.36
C PRO A 259 16.49 -8.87 -17.98
N ARG A 260 17.10 -7.93 -17.26
CA ARG A 260 17.88 -8.20 -16.03
C ARG A 260 17.09 -8.93 -14.94
N LEU A 261 15.80 -8.62 -14.76
CA LEU A 261 14.96 -9.31 -13.80
C LEU A 261 14.71 -10.77 -14.19
N ILE A 262 14.45 -11.01 -15.47
CA ILE A 262 14.27 -12.37 -15.98
C ILE A 262 15.58 -13.16 -15.80
N GLU A 263 16.71 -12.62 -16.24
CA GLU A 263 18.02 -13.28 -16.13
C GLU A 263 18.36 -13.61 -14.68
N LYS A 264 18.17 -12.66 -13.77
CA LYS A 264 18.47 -12.81 -12.34
C LYS A 264 17.62 -13.89 -11.67
N TYR A 265 16.32 -13.94 -11.97
CA TYR A 265 15.36 -14.78 -11.25
C TYR A 265 14.88 -16.02 -12.04
N TYR A 266 15.38 -16.25 -13.24
CA TYR A 266 14.95 -17.37 -14.10
C TYR A 266 15.02 -18.73 -13.41
N SER A 267 16.08 -18.99 -12.66
CA SER A 267 16.21 -20.26 -11.91
C SER A 267 15.12 -20.41 -10.85
N GLN A 268 14.81 -19.35 -10.12
CA GLN A 268 13.75 -19.37 -9.10
C GLN A 268 12.35 -19.46 -9.74
N MET A 269 12.13 -18.81 -10.89
CA MET A 269 10.88 -18.99 -11.66
C MET A 269 10.69 -20.46 -12.05
N LYS A 270 11.74 -21.13 -12.51
CA LYS A 270 11.70 -22.58 -12.81
C LYS A 270 11.40 -23.42 -11.56
N GLU A 271 11.94 -23.05 -10.40
CA GLU A 271 11.62 -23.77 -9.16
C GLU A 271 10.14 -23.58 -8.77
N TRP A 272 9.58 -22.39 -8.97
CA TRP A 272 8.15 -22.18 -8.77
C TRP A 272 7.31 -23.01 -9.74
N PHE A 273 7.66 -23.12 -11.03
CA PHE A 273 6.97 -23.99 -11.97
C PHE A 273 7.06 -25.48 -11.60
N LYS A 274 8.20 -25.94 -11.07
CA LYS A 274 8.30 -27.28 -10.52
C LYS A 274 7.37 -27.50 -9.32
N TYR A 275 7.16 -26.48 -8.51
CA TYR A 275 6.18 -26.54 -7.43
C TYR A 275 4.76 -26.65 -7.99
N VAL A 276 4.40 -25.87 -9.00
CA VAL A 276 3.11 -25.94 -9.71
C VAL A 276 2.88 -27.32 -10.31
N ASP A 277 3.90 -27.88 -10.97
CA ASP A 277 3.85 -29.20 -11.62
C ASP A 277 3.49 -30.33 -10.65
N LYS A 278 3.89 -30.28 -9.40
CA LYS A 278 3.54 -31.27 -8.38
C LYS A 278 2.01 -31.44 -8.19
N TYR A 279 1.24 -30.41 -8.53
CA TYR A 279 -0.22 -30.38 -8.38
C TYR A 279 -0.93 -30.35 -9.73
N THR A 280 -0.21 -30.56 -10.83
CA THR A 280 -0.79 -30.67 -12.19
C THR A 280 -1.09 -32.12 -12.49
N VAL A 281 -2.34 -32.42 -12.85
CA VAL A 281 -2.83 -33.75 -13.19
C VAL A 281 -3.50 -33.67 -14.56
N ASP A 282 -3.10 -34.52 -15.51
CA ASP A 282 -3.62 -34.54 -16.88
C ASP A 282 -3.59 -33.17 -17.57
N GLY A 283 -2.50 -32.41 -17.33
CA GLY A 283 -2.29 -31.09 -17.91
C GLY A 283 -3.10 -29.95 -17.27
N LEU A 284 -3.83 -30.22 -16.19
CA LEU A 284 -4.60 -29.23 -15.47
C LEU A 284 -4.09 -29.10 -14.03
N LEU A 285 -3.78 -27.87 -13.66
CA LEU A 285 -3.41 -27.54 -12.29
C LEU A 285 -4.60 -27.77 -11.37
N LYS A 286 -4.37 -28.50 -10.30
CA LYS A 286 -5.28 -28.70 -9.19
C LYS A 286 -4.88 -27.82 -8.01
N ARG A 287 -5.81 -27.59 -7.11
CA ARG A 287 -5.54 -26.84 -5.89
C ARG A 287 -4.41 -27.51 -5.11
N TRP A 288 -3.34 -26.76 -4.81
CA TRP A 288 -2.34 -27.25 -3.86
C TRP A 288 -2.89 -27.20 -2.42
N PRO A 289 -2.42 -28.08 -1.55
CA PRO A 289 -2.95 -28.18 -0.19
C PRO A 289 -2.60 -26.95 0.64
N ASP A 290 -3.43 -26.71 1.65
CA ASP A 290 -3.06 -25.78 2.72
C ASP A 290 -1.78 -26.25 3.44
N THR A 291 -0.90 -25.34 3.74
CA THR A 291 0.37 -25.59 4.41
C THR A 291 0.37 -24.97 5.81
N LYS A 292 1.49 -25.15 6.54
CA LYS A 292 1.73 -24.44 7.82
C LYS A 292 1.62 -22.90 7.70
N TYR A 293 1.65 -22.36 6.49
CA TYR A 293 1.51 -20.93 6.20
C TYR A 293 0.06 -20.50 5.98
N ARG A 294 -0.92 -21.38 6.09
CA ARG A 294 -2.36 -21.12 5.84
C ARG A 294 -2.57 -20.58 4.43
N ASP A 295 -2.15 -21.33 3.44
CA ASP A 295 -2.23 -20.93 2.03
C ASP A 295 -3.68 -20.82 1.60
N TRP A 296 -4.06 -19.66 1.09
CA TRP A 296 -5.28 -19.48 0.33
C TRP A 296 -5.07 -19.95 -1.10
N TYR A 297 -6.12 -20.37 -1.74
CA TYR A 297 -6.09 -20.72 -3.14
C TYR A 297 -7.29 -20.09 -3.81
N LEU A 298 -7.09 -18.89 -4.37
CA LEU A 298 -8.13 -18.00 -4.83
C LEU A 298 -8.26 -18.05 -6.36
N GLY A 299 -9.49 -17.81 -6.82
CA GLY A 299 -9.81 -17.52 -8.21
C GLY A 299 -9.83 -16.00 -8.46
N ASP A 300 -10.86 -15.51 -9.14
CA ASP A 300 -11.08 -14.08 -9.31
C ASP A 300 -11.52 -13.45 -7.98
N TRP A 301 -10.84 -12.38 -7.59
CA TRP A 301 -11.15 -11.66 -6.35
C TRP A 301 -12.20 -10.58 -6.63
N LEU A 302 -13.35 -10.65 -5.96
CA LEU A 302 -14.44 -9.67 -6.09
C LEU A 302 -14.92 -9.47 -7.56
N ALA A 303 -15.16 -10.58 -8.25
CA ALA A 303 -15.70 -10.54 -9.61
C ALA A 303 -16.97 -9.67 -9.68
N PRO A 304 -17.13 -8.82 -10.72
CA PRO A 304 -18.29 -7.91 -10.84
C PRO A 304 -19.65 -8.59 -10.80
N MET A 305 -19.71 -9.86 -11.17
CA MET A 305 -20.94 -10.68 -11.15
C MET A 305 -21.23 -11.33 -9.79
N GLY A 306 -20.48 -10.96 -8.72
CA GLY A 306 -20.67 -11.50 -7.38
C GLY A 306 -20.21 -12.95 -7.22
N VAL A 307 -19.31 -13.42 -8.06
CA VAL A 307 -18.68 -14.74 -7.89
C VAL A 307 -17.72 -14.68 -6.71
N ASP A 308 -17.89 -15.59 -5.76
CA ASP A 308 -16.99 -15.73 -4.63
C ASP A 308 -15.58 -16.14 -5.12
N ALA A 309 -14.55 -15.43 -4.65
CA ALA A 309 -13.16 -15.72 -4.96
C ALA A 309 -12.74 -17.17 -4.62
N GLY A 310 -13.40 -17.79 -3.67
CA GLY A 310 -13.24 -19.21 -3.31
C GLY A 310 -14.10 -20.17 -4.12
N ASN A 311 -14.93 -19.70 -5.06
CA ASN A 311 -15.74 -20.57 -5.90
C ASN A 311 -14.87 -21.49 -6.74
N GLN A 312 -15.10 -22.82 -6.67
CA GLN A 312 -14.22 -23.82 -7.29
C GLN A 312 -14.09 -23.65 -8.80
N ALA A 313 -15.17 -23.31 -9.50
CA ALA A 313 -15.12 -23.10 -10.94
C ALA A 313 -14.29 -21.86 -11.32
N SER A 314 -14.42 -20.77 -10.57
CA SER A 314 -13.60 -19.58 -10.72
C SER A 314 -12.12 -19.87 -10.43
N VAL A 315 -11.85 -20.57 -9.33
CA VAL A 315 -10.48 -20.97 -8.92
C VAL A 315 -9.80 -21.81 -10.01
N ASP A 316 -10.47 -22.82 -10.52
CA ASP A 316 -9.89 -23.71 -11.53
C ASP A 316 -9.65 -22.97 -12.85
N LEU A 317 -10.62 -22.15 -13.29
CA LEU A 317 -10.50 -21.40 -14.53
C LEU A 317 -9.38 -20.36 -14.46
N VAL A 318 -9.41 -19.46 -13.49
CA VAL A 318 -8.43 -18.36 -13.36
C VAL A 318 -7.03 -18.92 -13.19
N SER A 319 -6.86 -19.93 -12.33
CA SER A 319 -5.56 -20.53 -12.07
C SER A 319 -4.94 -21.18 -13.31
N ASN A 320 -5.71 -21.95 -14.06
CA ASN A 320 -5.20 -22.64 -15.27
C ASN A 320 -4.95 -21.66 -16.43
N CYS A 321 -5.83 -20.68 -16.66
CA CYS A 321 -5.60 -19.65 -17.68
C CYS A 321 -4.35 -18.84 -17.35
N PHE A 322 -4.15 -18.46 -16.08
CA PHE A 322 -2.98 -17.69 -15.68
C PHE A 322 -1.67 -18.48 -15.83
N ILE A 323 -1.64 -19.76 -15.46
CA ILE A 323 -0.46 -20.62 -15.68
C ILE A 323 -0.18 -20.77 -17.17
N SER A 324 -1.22 -20.94 -18.00
CA SER A 324 -1.05 -20.97 -19.46
C SER A 324 -0.43 -19.68 -20.01
N GLU A 325 -0.85 -18.52 -19.49
CA GLU A 325 -0.24 -17.23 -19.84
C GLU A 325 1.23 -17.14 -19.40
N CYS A 326 1.57 -17.64 -18.21
CA CYS A 326 2.95 -17.64 -17.72
C CYS A 326 3.89 -18.58 -18.50
N LEU A 327 3.36 -19.58 -19.21
CA LEU A 327 4.12 -20.57 -19.97
C LEU A 327 4.25 -20.20 -21.46
N SER A 328 3.46 -19.27 -21.96
CA SER A 328 3.46 -18.81 -23.37
C SER A 328 4.48 -17.71 -23.62
#